data_99c0973f19ed5885a8f6d9fad2e5ecc0
#
_entry.id   99c0973f19ed5885a8f6d9fad2e5ecc0
#
_cell.length_a   1.000
_cell.length_b   1.000
_cell.length_c   1.000
_cell.angle_alpha   90.00
_cell.angle_beta   90.00
_cell.angle_gamma   90.00
#
_symmetry.space_group_name_H-M   'P 1'
#
loop_
_entity.id
_entity.type
_entity.pdbx_description
1 polymer ?
#
loop_
_entity_poly.entity_id
_entity_poly.type
_entity_poly.pdbx_seq_one_letter_code
_entity_poly.pdbx_strand_id
1 'polypeptide(L)'
;MLSKVEALRAYATMMNTQDVSKLAHMLSDDFHYASQWVFAEIESKIDYLEYIRPKLLSVKRSGSPVWAELAHMDSELIGPCVVLAQGDKDNLVSLVLAEVADDKITRLDMCGAPSPYSAKRSGVYPGKQISDE
;
A
#
# COMPACT_ATOMS: atom_id res chain seq x y z
N MET A 1 -4.55 -17.56 -9.18
CA MET A 1 -5.45 -16.80 -8.29
C MET A 1 -4.65 -15.74 -7.54
N LEU A 2 -5.18 -14.54 -7.45
CA LEU A 2 -4.48 -13.44 -6.77
C LEU A 2 -4.44 -13.67 -5.26
N SER A 3 -3.24 -13.60 -4.67
CA SER A 3 -3.08 -13.72 -3.21
C SER A 3 -2.99 -12.33 -2.57
N LYS A 4 -3.16 -12.28 -1.24
CA LYS A 4 -2.97 -11.04 -0.51
C LYS A 4 -1.55 -10.50 -0.68
N VAL A 5 -0.55 -11.38 -0.67
CA VAL A 5 0.85 -10.97 -0.85
C VAL A 5 1.07 -10.35 -2.22
N GLU A 6 0.49 -10.94 -3.26
CA GLU A 6 0.60 -10.38 -4.62
C GLU A 6 -0.08 -9.02 -4.71
N ALA A 7 -1.26 -8.89 -4.06
CA ALA A 7 -1.97 -7.61 -4.02
C ALA A 7 -1.14 -6.54 -3.31
N LEU A 8 -0.55 -6.88 -2.18
CA LEU A 8 0.27 -5.96 -1.41
C LEU A 8 1.56 -5.60 -2.15
N ARG A 9 2.14 -6.55 -2.87
CA ARG A 9 3.31 -6.30 -3.71
C ARG A 9 2.98 -5.31 -4.82
N ALA A 10 1.81 -5.46 -5.45
CA ALA A 10 1.38 -4.52 -6.50
C ALA A 10 1.16 -3.12 -5.91
N TYR A 11 0.53 -3.04 -4.75
CA TYR A 11 0.33 -1.77 -4.06
C TYR A 11 1.69 -1.11 -3.73
N ALA A 12 2.60 -1.89 -3.16
CA ALA A 12 3.93 -1.39 -2.81
C ALA A 12 4.69 -0.90 -4.04
N THR A 13 4.59 -1.64 -5.15
CA THR A 13 5.23 -1.25 -6.41
C THR A 13 4.67 0.09 -6.90
N MET A 14 3.34 0.25 -6.85
CA MET A 14 2.71 1.51 -7.21
C MET A 14 3.26 2.67 -6.37
N MET A 15 3.33 2.48 -5.06
CA MET A 15 3.80 3.53 -4.15
C MET A 15 5.28 3.85 -4.36
N ASN A 16 6.10 2.82 -4.56
CA ASN A 16 7.55 3.00 -4.70
C ASN A 16 7.94 3.59 -6.05
N THR A 17 7.14 3.35 -7.10
CA THR A 17 7.42 3.86 -8.44
C THR A 17 6.57 5.08 -8.80
N GLN A 18 5.58 5.42 -7.98
CA GLN A 18 4.59 6.46 -8.23
C GLN A 18 3.88 6.23 -9.58
N ASP A 19 3.54 4.97 -9.84
CA ASP A 19 2.92 4.56 -11.10
C ASP A 19 1.66 3.76 -10.80
N VAL A 20 0.49 4.41 -10.98
CA VAL A 20 -0.80 3.81 -10.66
C VAL A 20 -1.09 2.59 -11.53
N SER A 21 -0.49 2.50 -12.72
CA SER A 21 -0.73 1.37 -13.61
C SER A 21 -0.28 0.03 -13.01
N LYS A 22 0.61 0.08 -12.01
CA LYS A 22 1.08 -1.13 -11.35
C LYS A 22 0.00 -1.81 -10.51
N LEU A 23 -1.07 -1.07 -10.17
CA LEU A 23 -2.14 -1.56 -9.32
C LEU A 23 -3.50 -1.52 -10.01
N ALA A 24 -3.74 -0.51 -10.84
CA ALA A 24 -5.09 -0.17 -11.32
C ALA A 24 -5.85 -1.35 -11.91
N HIS A 25 -5.20 -2.15 -12.74
CA HIS A 25 -5.86 -3.27 -13.43
C HIS A 25 -6.27 -4.40 -12.50
N MET A 26 -5.76 -4.41 -11.28
CA MET A 26 -6.06 -5.46 -10.29
C MET A 26 -7.24 -5.11 -9.39
N LEU A 27 -7.73 -3.87 -9.45
CA LEU A 27 -8.83 -3.41 -8.58
C LEU A 27 -10.18 -3.86 -9.13
N SER A 28 -11.07 -4.32 -8.24
CA SER A 28 -12.44 -4.60 -8.62
C SER A 28 -13.19 -3.28 -8.84
N ASP A 29 -14.27 -3.31 -9.64
CA ASP A 29 -15.03 -2.09 -9.92
C ASP A 29 -15.64 -1.48 -8.65
N ASP A 30 -16.05 -2.34 -7.73
CA ASP A 30 -16.63 -1.94 -6.44
C ASP A 30 -15.57 -1.90 -5.33
N PHE A 31 -14.31 -1.68 -5.69
CA PHE A 31 -13.19 -1.60 -4.76
C PHE A 31 -13.45 -0.56 -3.67
N HIS A 32 -13.06 -0.90 -2.44
CA HIS A 32 -13.15 0.00 -1.29
C HIS A 32 -11.77 0.37 -0.76
N TYR A 33 -11.62 1.62 -0.38
CA TYR A 33 -10.41 2.09 0.29
C TYR A 33 -10.81 2.85 1.54
N ALA A 34 -10.22 2.50 2.67
CA ALA A 34 -10.45 3.20 3.92
C ALA A 34 -9.12 3.60 4.54
N SER A 35 -9.14 4.72 5.26
CA SER A 35 -7.98 5.19 6.01
C SER A 35 -8.47 5.59 7.41
N GLN A 36 -7.71 5.23 8.42
CA GLN A 36 -8.06 5.58 9.80
C GLN A 36 -8.02 7.08 10.06
N TRP A 37 -7.43 7.85 9.14
CA TRP A 37 -7.34 9.30 9.27
C TRP A 37 -8.46 10.04 8.53
N VAL A 38 -9.32 9.33 7.80
CA VAL A 38 -10.38 9.92 6.98
C VAL A 38 -11.69 9.20 7.30
N PHE A 39 -12.75 9.96 7.59
CA PHE A 39 -14.03 9.36 7.97
C PHE A 39 -14.76 8.70 6.79
N ALA A 40 -14.64 9.28 5.61
CA ALA A 40 -15.37 8.78 4.45
C ALA A 40 -14.55 7.71 3.72
N GLU A 41 -15.20 6.57 3.47
CA GLU A 41 -14.61 5.47 2.73
C GLU A 41 -14.82 5.72 1.22
N ILE A 42 -13.79 5.39 0.42
CA ILE A 42 -13.90 5.44 -1.03
C ILE A 42 -14.49 4.10 -1.47
N GLU A 43 -15.55 4.14 -2.27
CA GLU A 43 -16.36 2.96 -2.53
C GLU A 43 -16.38 2.53 -4.00
N SER A 44 -15.45 3.00 -4.81
CA SER A 44 -15.31 2.53 -6.19
C SER A 44 -13.89 2.65 -6.67
N LYS A 45 -13.56 1.83 -7.67
CA LYS A 45 -12.25 1.88 -8.33
C LYS A 45 -12.01 3.25 -8.96
N ILE A 46 -13.01 3.80 -9.64
CA ILE A 46 -12.88 5.09 -10.34
C ILE A 46 -12.53 6.18 -9.33
N ASP A 47 -13.26 6.25 -8.23
CA ASP A 47 -13.03 7.27 -7.21
C ASP A 47 -11.67 7.10 -6.55
N TYR A 48 -11.24 5.87 -6.33
CA TYR A 48 -9.92 5.62 -5.76
C TYR A 48 -8.82 6.11 -6.71
N LEU A 49 -8.94 5.83 -8.01
CA LEU A 49 -7.93 6.27 -8.97
C LEU A 49 -7.86 7.79 -9.04
N GLU A 50 -9.00 8.48 -8.95
CA GLU A 50 -9.02 9.94 -8.91
C GLU A 50 -8.40 10.49 -7.64
N TYR A 51 -8.47 9.74 -6.55
CA TYR A 51 -7.88 10.12 -5.28
C TYR A 51 -6.37 9.89 -5.25
N ILE A 52 -5.90 8.74 -5.75
CA ILE A 52 -4.51 8.34 -5.59
C ILE A 52 -3.56 9.01 -6.59
N ARG A 53 -4.03 9.30 -7.81
CA ARG A 53 -3.18 9.90 -8.84
C ARG A 53 -2.54 11.21 -8.41
N PRO A 54 -3.31 12.19 -7.88
CA PRO A 54 -2.69 13.44 -7.40
C PRO A 54 -1.74 13.22 -6.25
N LYS A 55 -2.01 12.24 -5.39
CA LYS A 55 -1.11 11.95 -4.26
C LYS A 55 0.22 11.41 -4.74
N LEU A 56 0.21 10.52 -5.71
CA LEU A 56 1.46 9.98 -6.28
C LEU A 56 2.26 11.10 -6.96
N LEU A 57 1.57 11.99 -7.66
CA LEU A 57 2.23 13.12 -8.31
C LEU A 57 2.84 14.05 -7.26
N SER A 58 2.14 14.29 -6.17
CA SER A 58 2.63 15.13 -5.07
C SER A 58 3.89 14.52 -4.44
N VAL A 59 3.90 13.22 -4.23
CA VAL A 59 5.09 12.52 -3.71
C VAL A 59 6.26 12.69 -4.66
N LYS A 60 6.02 12.53 -5.96
CA LYS A 60 7.06 12.67 -6.98
C LYS A 60 7.66 14.07 -6.99
N ARG A 61 6.83 15.09 -6.77
CA ARG A 61 7.25 16.49 -6.80
C ARG A 61 7.90 16.96 -5.50
N SER A 62 7.56 16.33 -4.37
CA SER A 62 7.99 16.79 -3.05
C SER A 62 9.47 16.58 -2.78
N GLY A 63 10.10 15.64 -3.48
CA GLY A 63 11.46 15.26 -3.18
C GLY A 63 11.61 14.44 -1.91
N SER A 64 10.50 14.15 -1.22
CA SER A 64 10.48 13.31 -0.02
C SER A 64 9.93 11.95 -0.40
N PRO A 65 10.77 10.92 -0.53
CA PRO A 65 10.31 9.63 -1.04
C PRO A 65 9.40 8.92 -0.06
N VAL A 66 8.49 8.12 -0.62
CA VAL A 66 7.72 7.14 0.14
C VAL A 66 8.39 5.79 -0.07
N TRP A 67 8.49 5.01 1.00
CA TRP A 67 9.05 3.66 0.98
C TRP A 67 7.96 2.69 1.39
N ALA A 68 7.59 1.80 0.48
CA ALA A 68 6.59 0.77 0.75
C ALA A 68 7.30 -0.57 0.85
N GLU A 69 7.26 -1.16 2.02
CA GLU A 69 8.00 -2.38 2.32
C GLU A 69 7.03 -3.51 2.63
N LEU A 70 7.29 -4.68 2.08
CA LEU A 70 6.52 -5.87 2.44
C LEU A 70 6.87 -6.25 3.87
N ALA A 71 5.85 -6.58 4.64
CA ALA A 71 6.01 -6.90 6.05
C ALA A 71 4.96 -7.92 6.48
N HIS A 72 5.04 -8.33 7.72
CA HIS A 72 4.14 -9.35 8.27
C HIS A 72 3.83 -9.02 9.72
N MET A 73 2.54 -8.99 10.06
CA MET A 73 2.12 -8.89 11.44
C MET A 73 1.97 -10.29 12.02
N ASP A 74 2.50 -10.49 13.20
CA ASP A 74 2.45 -11.78 13.87
C ASP A 74 1.07 -11.94 14.53
N SER A 75 0.05 -12.04 13.69
CA SER A 75 -1.35 -12.12 14.09
C SER A 75 -2.12 -12.87 13.01
N GLU A 76 -2.94 -13.82 13.42
CA GLU A 76 -3.78 -14.57 12.49
C GLU A 76 -4.80 -13.67 11.79
N LEU A 77 -5.17 -12.55 12.43
CA LEU A 77 -6.15 -11.62 11.88
C LEU A 77 -5.57 -10.72 10.79
N ILE A 78 -4.28 -10.41 10.87
CA ILE A 78 -3.66 -9.46 9.95
C ILE A 78 -2.74 -10.14 8.96
N GLY A 79 -1.71 -10.86 9.43
CA GLY A 79 -0.75 -11.54 8.54
C GLY A 79 0.05 -10.57 7.68
N PRO A 80 0.05 -10.80 6.35
CA PRO A 80 0.86 -9.96 5.45
C PRO A 80 0.33 -8.54 5.38
N CYS A 81 1.24 -7.58 5.27
CA CYS A 81 0.90 -6.17 5.16
C CYS A 81 2.02 -5.43 4.43
N VAL A 82 1.77 -4.15 4.14
CA VAL A 82 2.81 -3.23 3.69
C VAL A 82 3.01 -2.20 4.79
N VAL A 83 4.25 -1.87 5.13
CA VAL A 83 4.52 -0.72 5.99
C VAL A 83 5.01 0.42 5.10
N LEU A 84 4.50 1.62 5.37
CA LEU A 84 4.87 2.83 4.62
C LEU A 84 5.76 3.69 5.49
N ALA A 85 6.85 4.18 4.90
CA ALA A 85 7.73 5.15 5.52
C ALA A 85 7.80 6.39 4.65
N GLN A 86 8.11 7.53 5.24
CA GLN A 86 8.20 8.78 4.51
C GLN A 86 9.53 9.46 4.80
N GLY A 87 10.20 9.89 3.72
CA GLY A 87 11.52 10.49 3.81
C GLY A 87 12.59 9.44 4.00
N ASP A 88 12.76 9.00 5.22
CA ASP A 88 13.68 7.94 5.59
C ASP A 88 12.92 6.60 5.58
N LYS A 89 13.55 5.55 5.07
CA LYS A 89 12.91 4.23 4.96
C LYS A 89 12.56 3.61 6.31
N ASP A 90 13.15 4.10 7.39
CA ASP A 90 12.87 3.61 8.74
C ASP A 90 11.90 4.51 9.50
N ASN A 91 11.43 5.59 8.88
CA ASN A 91 10.43 6.48 9.48
C ASN A 91 9.03 5.97 9.09
N LEU A 92 8.57 4.94 9.78
CA LEU A 92 7.30 4.30 9.45
C LEU A 92 6.13 5.15 9.91
N VAL A 93 5.14 5.33 9.02
CA VAL A 93 4.00 6.19 9.29
C VAL A 93 2.67 5.43 9.29
N SER A 94 2.59 4.33 8.56
CA SER A 94 1.33 3.57 8.47
C SER A 94 1.58 2.15 8.03
N LEU A 95 0.53 1.32 8.13
CA LEU A 95 0.54 0.02 7.47
C LEU A 95 -0.71 -0.11 6.61
N VAL A 96 -0.64 -0.99 5.61
CA VAL A 96 -1.71 -1.18 4.65
C VAL A 96 -2.03 -2.66 4.58
N LEU A 97 -3.33 -2.96 4.65
CA LEU A 97 -3.89 -4.30 4.57
C LEU A 97 -4.69 -4.43 3.28
N ALA A 98 -4.76 -5.64 2.73
CA ALA A 98 -5.49 -5.90 1.50
C ALA A 98 -6.47 -7.06 1.67
N GLU A 99 -7.59 -6.98 0.94
CA GLU A 99 -8.50 -8.09 0.76
C GLU A 99 -8.63 -8.38 -0.72
N VAL A 100 -8.70 -9.65 -1.07
CA VAL A 100 -8.82 -10.10 -2.45
C VAL A 100 -9.98 -11.06 -2.58
N ALA A 101 -10.63 -11.03 -3.73
CA ALA A 101 -11.68 -11.99 -4.10
C ALA A 101 -11.80 -12.01 -5.61
N ASP A 102 -12.09 -13.18 -6.18
CA ASP A 102 -12.30 -13.35 -7.62
C ASP A 102 -11.18 -12.76 -8.47
N ASP A 103 -9.95 -12.98 -8.04
CA ASP A 103 -8.73 -12.50 -8.73
C ASP A 103 -8.60 -10.99 -8.81
N LYS A 104 -9.30 -10.29 -7.92
CA LYS A 104 -9.21 -8.82 -7.85
C LYS A 104 -8.94 -8.38 -6.42
N ILE A 105 -8.39 -7.18 -6.30
CA ILE A 105 -8.26 -6.53 -5.00
C ILE A 105 -9.57 -5.83 -4.72
N THR A 106 -10.23 -6.22 -3.63
CA THR A 106 -11.55 -5.69 -3.29
C THR A 106 -11.47 -4.58 -2.25
N ARG A 107 -10.36 -4.52 -1.50
CA ARG A 107 -10.25 -3.56 -0.42
C ARG A 107 -8.80 -3.32 -0.03
N LEU A 108 -8.48 -2.07 0.27
CA LEU A 108 -7.23 -1.67 0.91
C LEU A 108 -7.57 -0.81 2.13
N ASP A 109 -6.90 -1.07 3.24
CA ASP A 109 -7.06 -0.30 4.48
C ASP A 109 -5.72 0.27 4.90
N MET A 110 -5.67 1.58 5.10
CA MET A 110 -4.48 2.26 5.62
C MET A 110 -4.67 2.51 7.11
N CYS A 111 -3.76 2.00 7.92
CA CYS A 111 -3.90 1.96 9.37
C CYS A 111 -2.73 2.58 10.10
N GLY A 112 -3.01 3.37 11.13
CA GLY A 112 -2.01 3.81 12.08
C GLY A 112 -1.94 2.90 13.30
N ALA A 113 -3.01 2.15 13.56
CA ALA A 113 -3.09 1.17 14.63
C ALA A 113 -3.59 -0.16 14.06
N PRO A 114 -2.90 -1.28 14.32
CA PRO A 114 -1.69 -1.37 15.13
C PRO A 114 -0.53 -0.58 14.53
N SER A 115 0.46 -0.28 15.35
CA SER A 115 1.60 0.51 14.90
C SER A 115 2.37 -0.23 13.80
N PRO A 116 2.81 0.47 12.73
CA PRO A 116 3.63 -0.17 11.71
C PRO A 116 4.96 -0.67 12.27
N TYR A 117 5.44 -0.10 13.38
CA TYR A 117 6.68 -0.57 14.01
C TYR A 117 6.52 -1.94 14.65
N SER A 118 5.30 -2.42 14.85
CA SER A 118 5.07 -3.76 15.41
C SER A 118 5.13 -4.86 14.34
N ALA A 119 5.18 -4.50 13.07
CA ALA A 119 5.27 -5.48 11.99
C ALA A 119 6.69 -6.01 11.84
N LYS A 120 6.81 -7.26 11.42
CA LYS A 120 8.10 -7.84 11.06
C LYS A 120 8.44 -7.38 9.64
N ARG A 121 9.50 -6.62 9.51
CA ARG A 121 9.90 -6.01 8.24
C ARG A 121 10.72 -7.01 7.43
N SER A 122 10.46 -7.06 6.12
CA SER A 122 11.15 -7.99 5.24
C SER A 122 12.42 -7.43 4.61
N GLY A 123 12.51 -6.11 4.52
CA GLY A 123 13.57 -5.46 3.76
C GLY A 123 13.33 -5.46 2.26
N VAL A 124 12.13 -5.88 1.80
CA VAL A 124 11.79 -5.94 0.39
C VAL A 124 10.91 -4.75 0.03
N TYR A 125 11.39 -3.91 -0.90
CA TYR A 125 10.72 -2.69 -1.35
C TYR A 125 10.41 -2.82 -2.83
N PRO A 126 9.28 -3.46 -3.21
CA PRO A 126 8.99 -3.72 -4.61
C PRO A 126 9.02 -2.46 -5.46
N GLY A 127 9.75 -2.52 -6.57
CA GLY A 127 9.88 -1.38 -7.47
C GLY A 127 10.97 -0.39 -7.11
N LYS A 128 11.55 -0.45 -5.92
CA LYS A 128 12.69 0.37 -5.57
C LYS A 128 13.97 -0.33 -5.98
N GLN A 129 14.91 0.44 -6.54
CA GLN A 129 16.25 -0.06 -6.73
C GLN A 129 17.07 0.35 -5.53
N ILE A 130 17.43 -0.64 -4.71
CA ILE A 130 18.27 -0.41 -3.54
C ILE A 130 19.62 -0.97 -3.90
N SER A 131 20.60 -0.12 -4.03
CA SER A 131 21.96 -0.59 -4.25
C SER A 131 22.39 -1.31 -2.99
N ASP A 132 22.83 -2.34 -3.08
CA ASP A 132 23.04 -3.11 -2.03
C ASP A 132 24.01 -3.03 -1.41
N GLU A 133 23.84 -2.56 -1.19
CA GLU A 133 24.51 -2.43 -0.57
C GLU A 133 25.05 -3.15 0.06
#